data_e1ef50e0d59c4a5cd51c1b67e7d3da01
#
_entry.id   e1ef50e0d59c4a5cd51c1b67e7d3da01
#
_cell.length_a   1.000
_cell.length_b   1.000
_cell.length_c   1.000
_cell.angle_alpha   90.00
_cell.angle_beta   90.00
_cell.angle_gamma   90.00
#
_symmetry.space_group_name_H-M   'P 1'
#
loop_
_entity.id
_entity.type
_entity.pdbx_description
1 polymer ?
#
loop_
_entity_poly.entity_id
_entity_poly.type
_entity_poly.pdbx_seq_one_letter_code
_entity_poly.pdbx_strand_id
1 'polypeptide(L)'
;MSRSITTAFNNAITSQVVRPLLAVELEFSTGTLRFWNGYGDLTMTAGGSSNTFTGLGDLMGVSAVSESDQVEAIGATLSLTGIKSSLISAALSANYTNRNASIFLGLFDTNKSVIADVYTLFKGKMDIMKIDEGAESATIVLNLENRLIALDRPKERRYTHEDQQLSFSGDLGFEFVPDLQDKEIIWGKKTS
;
A
#
# COMPACT_ATOMS: atom_id res chain seq x y z
N MET A 1 7.94 14.03 -14.49
CA MET A 1 6.47 13.98 -14.64
C MET A 1 5.85 15.03 -13.74
N SER A 2 4.87 15.81 -14.23
CA SER A 2 4.15 16.76 -13.39
C SER A 2 3.25 15.96 -12.45
N ARG A 3 3.41 16.16 -11.13
CA ARG A 3 2.50 15.58 -10.14
C ARG A 3 1.14 16.26 -10.27
N SER A 4 0.07 15.47 -10.29
CA SER A 4 -1.30 15.99 -10.32
C SER A 4 -1.66 16.54 -8.92
N ILE A 5 -1.27 17.79 -8.66
CA ILE A 5 -1.58 18.51 -7.42
C ILE A 5 -2.63 19.55 -7.78
N THR A 6 -3.65 19.71 -6.95
CA THR A 6 -4.68 20.73 -7.17
C THR A 6 -4.12 22.13 -6.90
N THR A 7 -4.78 23.14 -7.46
CA THR A 7 -4.40 24.55 -7.25
C THR A 7 -4.47 24.91 -5.76
N ALA A 8 -5.47 24.41 -5.04
CA ALA A 8 -5.62 24.66 -3.60
C ALA A 8 -4.44 24.12 -2.79
N PHE A 9 -4.00 22.88 -3.08
CA PHE A 9 -2.86 22.26 -2.43
C PHE A 9 -1.55 23.00 -2.78
N ASN A 10 -1.36 23.36 -4.06
CA ASN A 10 -0.19 24.10 -4.51
C ASN A 10 -0.08 25.48 -3.83
N ASN A 11 -1.19 26.21 -3.71
CA ASN A 11 -1.20 27.50 -3.03
C ASN A 11 -0.90 27.36 -1.54
N ALA A 12 -1.35 26.30 -0.90
CA ALA A 12 -1.09 26.06 0.51
C ALA A 12 0.37 25.68 0.77
N ILE A 13 1.00 24.86 -0.09
CA ILE A 13 2.39 24.45 0.08
C ILE A 13 3.40 25.58 -0.21
N THR A 14 3.01 26.57 -1.02
CA THR A 14 3.81 27.74 -1.34
C THR A 14 3.56 28.94 -0.41
N SER A 15 2.62 28.80 0.55
CA SER A 15 2.32 29.87 1.53
C SER A 15 3.45 30.06 2.54
N GLN A 16 3.51 31.24 3.18
CA GLN A 16 4.51 31.51 4.23
C GLN A 16 4.40 30.56 5.43
N VAL A 17 3.21 30.06 5.72
CA VAL A 17 2.96 29.14 6.84
C VAL A 17 2.31 27.87 6.28
N VAL A 18 3.08 26.81 6.24
CA VAL A 18 2.62 25.48 5.85
C VAL A 18 2.28 24.67 7.10
N ARG A 19 1.10 24.06 7.11
CA ARG A 19 0.61 23.21 8.22
C ARG A 19 0.38 21.80 7.71
N PRO A 20 1.44 20.98 7.63
CA PRO A 20 1.32 19.63 7.09
C PRO A 20 0.68 18.68 8.12
N LEU A 21 -0.02 17.68 7.61
CA LEU A 21 -0.43 16.50 8.34
C LEU A 21 0.00 15.26 7.55
N LEU A 22 0.38 14.23 8.29
CA LEU A 22 0.64 12.90 7.74
C LEU A 22 -0.47 11.96 8.22
N ALA A 23 -0.96 11.14 7.32
CA ALA A 23 -1.94 10.11 7.64
C ALA A 23 -1.60 8.80 6.96
N VAL A 24 -2.00 7.70 7.58
CA VAL A 24 -1.76 6.35 7.08
C VAL A 24 -3.05 5.54 7.11
N GLU A 25 -3.19 4.70 6.12
CA GLU A 25 -4.25 3.71 6.02
C GLU A 25 -3.62 2.34 5.82
N LEU A 26 -3.95 1.39 6.70
CA LEU A 26 -3.43 0.04 6.75
C LEU A 26 -4.57 -0.96 6.69
N GLU A 27 -4.62 -1.78 5.65
CA GLU A 27 -5.65 -2.80 5.45
C GLU A 27 -5.23 -4.11 6.12
N PHE A 28 -5.87 -4.49 7.22
CA PHE A 28 -5.73 -5.80 7.85
C PHE A 28 -6.85 -6.75 7.41
N SER A 29 -6.70 -8.06 7.68
CA SER A 29 -7.77 -9.03 7.40
C SER A 29 -9.03 -8.77 8.20
N THR A 30 -8.91 -8.14 9.36
CA THR A 30 -9.99 -7.82 10.29
C THR A 30 -10.63 -6.45 10.06
N GLY A 31 -10.04 -5.61 9.20
CA GLY A 31 -10.52 -4.26 8.91
C GLY A 31 -9.39 -3.30 8.59
N THR A 32 -9.75 -2.05 8.29
CA THR A 32 -8.79 -1.00 7.94
C THR A 32 -8.53 -0.12 9.14
N LEU A 33 -7.26 0.02 9.51
CA LEU A 33 -6.81 0.97 10.53
C LEU A 33 -6.35 2.27 9.87
N ARG A 34 -6.74 3.40 10.47
CA ARG A 34 -6.44 4.74 9.97
C ARG A 34 -5.91 5.61 11.08
N PHE A 35 -4.73 6.17 10.87
CA PHE A 35 -4.05 7.02 11.83
C PHE A 35 -3.55 8.31 11.20
N TRP A 36 -3.40 9.35 12.02
CA TRP A 36 -2.77 10.59 11.61
C TRP A 36 -1.89 11.15 12.73
N ASN A 37 -0.96 12.05 12.39
CA ASN A 37 0.06 12.58 13.29
C ASN A 37 -0.43 13.72 14.21
N GLY A 38 -1.72 13.91 14.38
CA GLY A 38 -2.27 14.87 15.32
C GLY A 38 -3.09 14.20 16.43
N TYR A 39 -3.86 14.98 17.16
CA TYR A 39 -4.65 14.53 18.30
C TYR A 39 -6.13 14.45 17.96
N GLY A 40 -6.83 13.47 18.53
CA GLY A 40 -8.26 13.25 18.34
C GLY A 40 -8.59 12.66 16.95
N ASP A 41 -9.88 12.54 16.68
CA ASP A 41 -10.36 12.00 15.43
C ASP A 41 -10.47 13.10 14.36
N LEU A 42 -9.99 12.80 13.15
CA LEU A 42 -10.03 13.69 12.00
C LEU A 42 -10.72 13.00 10.83
N THR A 43 -11.82 13.57 10.36
CA THR A 43 -12.49 13.10 9.16
C THR A 43 -11.97 13.85 7.95
N MET A 44 -11.46 13.12 6.96
CA MET A 44 -10.96 13.70 5.71
C MET A 44 -11.15 12.75 4.53
N THR A 45 -11.12 13.31 3.32
CA THR A 45 -11.15 12.52 2.09
C THR A 45 -9.72 12.15 1.68
N ALA A 46 -9.42 10.85 1.71
CA ALA A 46 -8.14 10.30 1.31
C ALA A 46 -8.37 9.05 0.44
N GLY A 47 -7.60 8.91 -0.63
CA GLY A 47 -7.75 7.77 -1.54
C GLY A 47 -9.11 7.69 -2.25
N GLY A 48 -9.83 8.80 -2.36
CA GLY A 48 -11.15 8.89 -3.00
C GLY A 48 -12.35 8.59 -2.10
N SER A 49 -12.13 8.34 -0.80
CA SER A 49 -13.19 8.07 0.18
C SER A 49 -13.04 8.94 1.42
N SER A 50 -14.17 9.36 1.99
CA SER A 50 -14.20 10.09 3.26
C SER A 50 -14.13 9.09 4.42
N ASN A 51 -13.10 9.21 5.25
CA ASN A 51 -12.84 8.30 6.36
C ASN A 51 -12.39 9.07 7.60
N THR A 52 -12.59 8.47 8.78
CA THR A 52 -12.11 9.01 10.04
C THR A 52 -10.76 8.38 10.40
N PHE A 53 -9.80 9.23 10.72
CA PHE A 53 -8.44 8.88 11.13
C PHE A 53 -8.26 9.19 12.61
N THR A 54 -7.74 8.24 13.38
CA THR A 54 -7.46 8.42 14.80
C THR A 54 -6.09 9.05 15.01
N GLY A 55 -6.01 10.08 15.86
CA GLY A 55 -4.77 10.78 16.15
C GLY A 55 -3.84 9.96 17.05
N LEU A 56 -2.57 9.86 16.65
CA LEU A 56 -1.49 9.26 17.44
C LEU A 56 -0.52 10.33 18.02
N GLY A 57 -0.77 11.60 17.72
CA GLY A 57 0.12 12.68 18.11
C GLY A 57 1.45 12.67 17.36
N ASP A 58 2.52 13.16 18.03
CA ASP A 58 3.88 13.22 17.47
C ASP A 58 4.56 11.83 17.37
N LEU A 59 3.83 10.77 17.65
CA LEU A 59 4.37 9.42 17.79
C LEU A 59 4.34 8.62 16.50
N MET A 60 3.94 9.25 15.38
CA MET A 60 3.97 8.63 14.06
C MET A 60 5.16 9.16 13.25
N GLY A 61 6.07 8.27 12.91
CA GLY A 61 7.21 8.54 12.04
C GLY A 61 7.08 7.85 10.69
N VAL A 62 7.43 8.56 9.63
CA VAL A 62 7.52 8.00 8.27
C VAL A 62 8.95 8.24 7.77
N SER A 63 9.62 7.19 7.27
CA SER A 63 10.93 7.36 6.64
C SER A 63 10.83 8.26 5.40
N ALA A 64 11.97 8.73 4.91
CA ALA A 64 12.00 9.37 3.61
C ALA A 64 11.44 8.41 2.55
N VAL A 65 10.52 8.91 1.74
CA VAL A 65 10.00 8.21 0.56
C VAL A 65 10.85 8.66 -0.62
N SER A 66 11.76 7.80 -1.04
CA SER A 66 12.62 8.08 -2.19
C SER A 66 11.86 7.81 -3.48
N GLU A 67 12.17 8.60 -4.51
CA GLU A 67 11.67 8.40 -5.87
C GLU A 67 12.89 8.25 -6.80
N SER A 68 12.81 7.28 -7.71
CA SER A 68 13.80 7.04 -8.76
C SER A 68 13.14 7.19 -10.13
N ASP A 69 13.90 7.51 -11.14
CA ASP A 69 13.50 7.46 -12.54
C ASP A 69 13.58 6.05 -13.14
N GLN A 70 14.16 5.12 -12.36
CA GLN A 70 14.26 3.71 -12.72
C GLN A 70 13.07 2.91 -12.14
N VAL A 71 12.81 1.75 -12.73
CA VAL A 71 11.79 0.81 -12.23
C VAL A 71 12.39 0.01 -11.09
N GLU A 72 12.40 0.61 -9.89
CA GLU A 72 12.91 -0.02 -8.68
C GLU A 72 11.79 -0.12 -7.63
N ALA A 73 11.81 -1.22 -6.88
CA ALA A 73 10.90 -1.42 -5.76
C ALA A 73 11.44 -0.71 -4.51
N ILE A 74 11.21 0.60 -4.42
CA ILE A 74 11.59 1.40 -3.26
C ILE A 74 10.52 1.26 -2.19
N GLY A 75 10.94 0.89 -0.97
CA GLY A 75 10.07 0.76 0.20
C GLY A 75 10.01 2.05 1.04
N ALA A 76 9.13 2.04 2.03
CA ALA A 76 9.04 3.02 3.09
C ALA A 76 8.94 2.31 4.45
N THR A 77 9.41 2.96 5.51
CA THR A 77 9.25 2.45 6.88
C THR A 77 8.32 3.37 7.65
N LEU A 78 7.33 2.78 8.28
CA LEU A 78 6.39 3.45 9.16
C LEU A 78 6.69 3.08 10.61
N SER A 79 6.87 4.06 11.48
CA SER A 79 7.04 3.88 12.92
C SER A 79 5.81 4.46 13.64
N LEU A 80 5.16 3.64 14.43
CA LEU A 80 3.97 3.99 15.21
C LEU A 80 4.28 3.72 16.69
N THR A 81 4.27 4.75 17.53
CA THR A 81 4.50 4.63 18.96
C THR A 81 3.24 5.05 19.72
N GLY A 82 3.07 4.57 20.95
CA GLY A 82 1.92 4.94 21.79
C GLY A 82 0.60 4.28 21.40
N ILE A 83 0.64 3.21 20.61
CA ILE A 83 -0.54 2.46 20.22
C ILE A 83 -1.10 1.69 21.42
N LYS A 84 -2.42 1.69 21.58
CA LYS A 84 -3.10 0.92 22.62
C LYS A 84 -2.86 -0.57 22.43
N SER A 85 -2.64 -1.30 23.52
CA SER A 85 -2.40 -2.77 23.52
C SER A 85 -3.48 -3.57 22.79
N SER A 86 -4.73 -3.09 22.79
CA SER A 86 -5.82 -3.73 22.05
C SER A 86 -5.63 -3.69 20.53
N LEU A 87 -5.04 -2.61 19.99
CA LEU A 87 -4.73 -2.49 18.57
C LEU A 87 -3.51 -3.35 18.20
N ILE A 88 -2.55 -3.46 19.12
CA ILE A 88 -1.38 -4.35 18.94
C ILE A 88 -1.85 -5.81 18.85
N SER A 89 -2.72 -6.24 19.75
CA SER A 89 -3.28 -7.59 19.76
C SER A 89 -4.07 -7.87 18.46
N ALA A 90 -4.83 -6.90 17.97
CA ALA A 90 -5.54 -7.02 16.70
C ALA A 90 -4.59 -7.11 15.51
N ALA A 91 -3.49 -6.34 15.52
CA ALA A 91 -2.48 -6.37 14.47
C ALA A 91 -1.69 -7.70 14.47
N LEU A 92 -1.39 -8.25 15.64
CA LEU A 92 -0.70 -9.54 15.78
C LEU A 92 -1.54 -10.73 15.34
N SER A 93 -2.85 -10.69 15.59
CA SER A 93 -3.78 -11.78 15.23
C SER A 93 -4.27 -11.71 13.78
N ALA A 94 -4.13 -10.55 13.12
CA ALA A 94 -4.62 -10.33 11.78
C ALA A 94 -3.54 -10.63 10.73
N ASN A 95 -3.93 -11.22 9.60
CA ASN A 95 -3.03 -11.31 8.46
C ASN A 95 -2.88 -9.91 7.84
N TYR A 96 -1.68 -9.37 7.86
CA TYR A 96 -1.32 -8.06 7.30
C TYR A 96 -0.36 -8.16 6.11
N THR A 97 0.42 -9.23 6.02
CA THR A 97 1.44 -9.42 4.98
C THR A 97 0.81 -9.37 3.59
N ASN A 98 1.45 -8.63 2.69
CA ASN A 98 1.01 -8.40 1.31
C ASN A 98 -0.35 -7.67 1.16
N ARG A 99 -0.86 -7.05 2.24
CA ARG A 99 -2.06 -6.20 2.21
C ARG A 99 -1.70 -4.75 1.94
N ASN A 100 -2.67 -3.97 1.49
CA ASN A 100 -2.42 -2.60 1.07
C ASN A 100 -2.10 -1.69 2.24
N ALA A 101 -1.19 -0.76 1.99
CA ALA A 101 -0.89 0.38 2.85
C ALA A 101 -0.78 1.64 2.02
N SER A 102 -1.27 2.75 2.56
CA SER A 102 -1.19 4.06 1.91
C SER A 102 -0.73 5.11 2.91
N ILE A 103 0.14 6.01 2.47
CA ILE A 103 0.60 7.16 3.24
C ILE A 103 0.15 8.41 2.51
N PHE A 104 -0.48 9.32 3.24
CA PHE A 104 -1.05 10.56 2.72
C PHE A 104 -0.38 11.77 3.35
N LEU A 105 -0.18 12.79 2.54
CA LEU A 105 0.18 14.14 2.96
C LEU A 105 -1.02 15.03 2.75
N GLY A 106 -1.51 15.61 3.83
CA GLY A 106 -2.55 16.64 3.80
C GLY A 106 -2.00 17.98 4.28
N LEU A 107 -2.78 19.01 4.09
CA LEU A 107 -2.49 20.36 4.57
C LEU A 107 -3.72 20.92 5.27
N PHE A 108 -3.50 21.65 6.35
CA PHE A 108 -4.55 22.43 6.98
C PHE A 108 -4.58 23.85 6.40
N ASP A 109 -5.77 24.39 6.23
CA ASP A 109 -5.98 25.79 5.96
C ASP A 109 -5.78 26.67 7.21
N THR A 110 -6.00 27.96 7.08
CA THR A 110 -5.94 28.93 8.20
C THR A 110 -6.99 28.67 9.28
N ASN A 111 -8.10 28.03 8.94
CA ASN A 111 -9.20 27.71 9.82
C ASN A 111 -9.06 26.32 10.48
N LYS A 112 -7.90 25.67 10.32
CA LYS A 112 -7.62 24.29 10.78
C LYS A 112 -8.52 23.23 10.13
N SER A 113 -9.08 23.51 8.96
CA SER A 113 -9.78 22.52 8.14
C SER A 113 -8.77 21.85 7.19
N VAL A 114 -8.96 20.56 6.94
CA VAL A 114 -8.13 19.85 5.95
C VAL A 114 -8.48 20.34 4.56
N ILE A 115 -7.47 20.72 3.80
CA ILE A 115 -7.65 21.08 2.40
C ILE A 115 -8.10 19.83 1.65
N ALA A 116 -9.14 19.94 0.83
CA ALA A 116 -9.91 18.81 0.28
C ALA A 116 -9.09 17.76 -0.50
N ASP A 117 -7.87 18.10 -0.92
CA ASP A 117 -7.04 17.26 -1.78
C ASP A 117 -5.83 16.73 -1.03
N VAL A 118 -6.04 15.65 -0.29
CA VAL A 118 -4.95 14.95 0.38
C VAL A 118 -4.10 14.19 -0.66
N TYR A 119 -2.81 14.48 -0.69
CA TYR A 119 -1.88 13.88 -1.63
C TYR A 119 -1.41 12.50 -1.16
N THR A 120 -1.43 11.51 -2.04
CA THR A 120 -0.89 10.19 -1.74
C THR A 120 0.63 10.20 -1.92
N LEU A 121 1.38 10.15 -0.81
CA LEU A 121 2.84 10.09 -0.82
C LEU A 121 3.36 8.71 -1.23
N PHE A 122 2.75 7.67 -0.70
CA PHE A 122 3.17 6.29 -0.94
C PHE A 122 1.96 5.37 -0.99
N LYS A 123 2.01 4.38 -1.86
CA LYS A 123 1.03 3.32 -1.97
C LYS A 123 1.73 1.99 -2.25
N GLY A 124 1.57 1.05 -1.34
CA GLY A 124 2.30 -0.20 -1.41
C GLY A 124 1.64 -1.32 -0.63
N LYS A 125 2.45 -2.27 -0.23
CA LYS A 125 2.07 -3.47 0.51
C LYS A 125 2.80 -3.51 1.84
N MET A 126 2.11 -4.00 2.88
CA MET A 126 2.72 -4.29 4.18
C MET A 126 3.59 -5.54 4.07
N ASP A 127 4.81 -5.45 4.59
CA ASP A 127 5.75 -6.56 4.65
C ASP A 127 6.02 -6.95 6.10
N ILE A 128 7.21 -6.76 6.62
CA ILE A 128 7.59 -7.18 7.97
C ILE A 128 7.17 -6.11 8.98
N MET A 129 6.48 -6.56 10.03
CA MET A 129 6.15 -5.77 11.20
C MET A 129 7.00 -6.22 12.39
N LYS A 130 7.67 -5.27 13.04
CA LYS A 130 8.38 -5.47 14.29
C LYS A 130 7.66 -4.71 15.38
N ILE A 131 7.49 -5.35 16.52
CA ILE A 131 6.84 -4.75 17.70
C ILE A 131 7.85 -4.80 18.82
N ASP A 132 8.22 -3.62 19.33
CA ASP A 132 9.08 -3.44 20.48
C ASP A 132 8.20 -2.98 21.64
N GLU A 133 7.99 -3.85 22.62
CA GLU A 133 7.22 -3.57 23.83
C GLU A 133 8.15 -3.00 24.90
N GLY A 134 7.98 -1.71 25.21
CA GLY A 134 8.61 -1.06 26.34
C GLY A 134 7.70 -1.10 27.58
N ALA A 135 8.23 -0.72 28.74
CA ALA A 135 7.49 -0.72 30.01
C ALA A 135 6.28 0.23 30.01
N GLU A 136 6.31 1.30 29.25
CA GLU A 136 5.26 2.34 29.23
C GLU A 136 4.58 2.49 27.87
N SER A 137 5.21 2.08 26.78
CA SER A 137 4.67 2.21 25.44
C SER A 137 5.21 1.14 24.51
N ALA A 138 4.43 0.74 23.54
CA ALA A 138 4.87 -0.14 22.46
C ALA A 138 5.12 0.67 21.18
N THR A 139 6.18 0.31 20.48
CA THR A 139 6.52 0.86 19.17
C THR A 139 6.37 -0.22 18.11
N ILE A 140 5.62 0.09 17.08
CA ILE A 140 5.47 -0.78 15.90
C ILE A 140 6.27 -0.16 14.76
N VAL A 141 7.19 -0.93 14.20
CA VAL A 141 7.93 -0.57 12.99
C VAL A 141 7.45 -1.49 11.86
N LEU A 142 6.80 -0.89 10.88
CA LEU A 142 6.23 -1.60 9.72
C LEU A 142 6.98 -1.21 8.46
N ASN A 143 7.53 -2.21 7.78
CA ASN A 143 8.12 -2.04 6.47
C ASN A 143 7.03 -2.12 5.41
N LEU A 144 7.06 -1.18 4.49
CA LEU A 144 6.16 -1.09 3.35
C LEU A 144 6.95 -1.27 2.06
N GLU A 145 6.46 -2.10 1.18
CA GLU A 145 7.05 -2.36 -0.13
C GLU A 145 6.22 -1.71 -1.24
N ASN A 146 6.89 -1.15 -2.24
CA ASN A 146 6.20 -0.65 -3.42
C ASN A 146 5.53 -1.82 -4.17
N ARG A 147 4.44 -1.54 -4.86
CA ARG A 147 3.75 -2.53 -5.72
C ARG A 147 4.63 -3.09 -6.82
N LEU A 148 5.69 -2.40 -7.21
CA LEU A 148 6.64 -2.88 -8.22
C LEU A 148 7.37 -4.16 -7.79
N ILE A 149 7.47 -4.45 -6.49
CA ILE A 149 8.02 -5.72 -5.98
C ILE A 149 7.29 -6.95 -6.56
N ALA A 150 6.02 -6.78 -6.96
CA ALA A 150 5.25 -7.85 -7.58
C ALA A 150 5.78 -8.26 -8.97
N LEU A 151 6.61 -7.42 -9.60
CA LEU A 151 7.28 -7.74 -10.88
C LEU A 151 8.47 -8.67 -10.65
N ASP A 152 9.14 -8.54 -9.50
CA ASP A 152 10.32 -9.34 -9.14
C ASP A 152 9.92 -10.68 -8.48
N ARG A 153 8.71 -10.75 -7.93
CA ARG A 153 8.21 -11.99 -7.29
C ARG A 153 7.59 -12.91 -8.33
N PRO A 154 8.12 -14.15 -8.51
CA PRO A 154 7.48 -15.12 -9.38
C PRO A 154 6.08 -15.43 -8.89
N LYS A 155 5.13 -15.47 -9.80
CA LYS A 155 3.77 -15.92 -9.49
C LYS A 155 3.70 -17.42 -9.66
N GLU A 156 2.96 -18.09 -8.79
CA GLU A 156 2.68 -19.54 -8.85
C GLU A 156 1.70 -19.90 -9.99
N ARG A 157 1.64 -19.05 -11.02
CA ARG A 157 0.75 -19.24 -12.18
C ARG A 157 1.47 -20.00 -13.27
N ARG A 158 0.78 -20.96 -13.89
CA ARG A 158 1.29 -21.81 -14.97
C ARG A 158 0.47 -21.58 -16.23
N TYR A 159 1.11 -21.79 -17.37
CA TYR A 159 0.43 -21.78 -18.67
C TYR A 159 -0.16 -23.19 -18.96
N THR A 160 -1.11 -23.58 -18.11
CA THR A 160 -1.84 -24.86 -18.26
C THR A 160 -3.34 -24.61 -18.31
N HIS A 161 -4.07 -25.55 -18.86
CA HIS A 161 -5.54 -25.48 -18.94
C HIS A 161 -6.15 -25.39 -17.54
N GLU A 162 -5.69 -26.20 -16.60
CA GLU A 162 -6.18 -26.25 -15.23
C GLU A 162 -5.98 -24.91 -14.50
N ASP A 163 -4.79 -24.30 -14.65
CA ASP A 163 -4.52 -23.01 -14.01
C ASP A 163 -5.36 -21.88 -14.62
N GLN A 164 -5.61 -21.92 -15.92
CA GLN A 164 -6.51 -20.98 -16.60
C GLN A 164 -7.95 -21.11 -16.08
N GLN A 165 -8.45 -22.33 -15.92
CA GLN A 165 -9.79 -22.60 -15.41
C GLN A 165 -10.02 -22.08 -13.98
N LEU A 166 -8.99 -21.97 -13.13
CA LEU A 166 -9.09 -21.39 -11.79
C LEU A 166 -9.52 -19.92 -11.81
N SER A 167 -9.10 -19.16 -12.83
CA SER A 167 -9.41 -17.74 -12.94
C SER A 167 -10.56 -17.45 -13.89
N PHE A 168 -10.71 -18.27 -14.92
CA PHE A 168 -11.67 -18.09 -16.02
C PHE A 168 -12.33 -19.43 -16.30
N SER A 169 -13.35 -19.75 -15.50
CA SER A 169 -14.09 -21.00 -15.64
C SER A 169 -14.73 -21.09 -17.04
N GLY A 170 -14.46 -22.19 -17.75
CA GLY A 170 -14.95 -22.43 -19.09
C GLY A 170 -14.08 -21.84 -20.23
N ASP A 171 -12.96 -21.20 -19.93
CA ASP A 171 -12.01 -20.75 -20.94
C ASP A 171 -11.20 -21.94 -21.50
N LEU A 172 -11.27 -22.14 -22.82
CA LEU A 172 -10.62 -23.24 -23.55
C LEU A 172 -9.31 -22.80 -24.22
N GLY A 173 -8.80 -21.60 -23.95
CA GLY A 173 -7.61 -21.05 -24.60
C GLY A 173 -6.35 -21.90 -24.47
N PHE A 174 -6.23 -22.69 -23.42
CA PHE A 174 -5.10 -23.59 -23.16
C PHE A 174 -5.45 -25.08 -23.22
N GLU A 175 -6.63 -25.45 -23.78
CA GLU A 175 -7.09 -26.82 -23.86
C GLU A 175 -6.08 -27.75 -24.56
N PHE A 176 -5.42 -27.26 -25.62
CA PHE A 176 -4.48 -28.05 -26.42
C PHE A 176 -3.03 -27.98 -25.95
N VAL A 177 -2.72 -27.23 -24.89
CA VAL A 177 -1.33 -27.10 -24.41
C VAL A 177 -0.73 -28.44 -23.98
N PRO A 178 -1.45 -29.34 -23.28
CA PRO A 178 -0.92 -30.68 -22.94
C PRO A 178 -0.61 -31.52 -24.17
N ASP A 179 -1.44 -31.46 -25.20
CA ASP A 179 -1.29 -32.26 -26.42
C ASP A 179 -0.12 -31.79 -27.30
N LEU A 180 0.31 -30.52 -27.13
CA LEU A 180 1.44 -29.95 -27.88
C LEU A 180 2.79 -30.22 -27.21
N GLN A 181 2.81 -30.53 -25.92
CA GLN A 181 4.04 -30.61 -25.12
C GLN A 181 5.02 -31.66 -25.63
N ASP A 182 4.52 -32.82 -26.07
CA ASP A 182 5.35 -33.93 -26.54
C ASP A 182 5.14 -34.26 -28.04
N LYS A 183 4.49 -33.35 -28.78
CA LYS A 183 4.19 -33.56 -30.19
C LYS A 183 5.38 -33.20 -31.06
N GLU A 184 5.95 -34.22 -31.74
CA GLU A 184 6.97 -34.01 -32.76
C GLU A 184 6.37 -33.35 -33.99
N ILE A 185 6.72 -32.09 -34.26
CA ILE A 185 6.29 -31.35 -35.45
C ILE A 185 7.38 -31.46 -36.52
N ILE A 186 7.11 -32.27 -37.55
CA ILE A 186 8.03 -32.46 -38.67
C ILE A 186 7.80 -31.36 -39.70
N TRP A 187 8.75 -30.44 -39.80
CA TRP A 187 8.71 -29.37 -40.82
C TRP A 187 9.36 -29.84 -42.11
N GLY A 188 8.56 -29.76 -43.22
CA GLY A 188 9.10 -29.99 -44.57
C GLY A 188 9.37 -31.44 -44.98
N LYS A 189 8.96 -32.43 -44.18
CA LYS A 189 9.06 -33.85 -44.55
C LYS A 189 7.66 -34.38 -44.93
N LYS A 190 7.53 -34.91 -46.15
CA LYS A 190 6.33 -35.70 -46.52
C LYS A 190 6.33 -36.99 -45.70
N THR A 191 5.30 -37.23 -44.93
CA THR A 191 4.98 -38.57 -44.42
C THR A 191 4.59 -39.44 -45.57
N SER A 192 5.39 -40.48 -45.88
CA SER A 192 5.05 -41.57 -46.81
C SER A 192 4.01 -42.47 -46.17
#